data_fbad11183ead8389d0e937d602376dfe
#
_entry.id   fbad11183ead8389d0e937d602376dfe
#
_cell.length_a   1.000
_cell.length_b   1.000
_cell.length_c   1.000
_cell.angle_alpha   90.00
_cell.angle_beta   90.00
_cell.angle_gamma   90.00
#
_symmetry.space_group_name_H-M   'P 1'
#
loop_
_entity.id
_entity.type
_entity.pdbx_description
1 polymer ?
#
loop_
_entity_poly.entity_id
_entity_poly.type
_entity_poly.pdbx_seq_one_letter_code
_entity_poly.pdbx_strand_id
1 'polypeptide(L)'
;YDPDGVFLSNGPGDPEPCDYAISCIKEMLSLNIPIFGICLGHQLLALASGAKTEKMKFGHHGANHPVIDTKSGVVYITSQNHGFTVNEKTVPNQVTITHKSLFDQSIQGIELKDKNAFSFQGHPEASPGPHDIQLLFEQFIRNIENAKKI
;
A
#
# COMPACT_ATOMS: atom_id res chain seq x y z
N TYR A 1 22.50 -5.94 -3.67
CA TYR A 1 21.88 -6.77 -2.64
C TYR A 1 20.97 -7.81 -3.32
N ASP A 2 20.76 -8.92 -2.66
CA ASP A 2 19.86 -9.99 -3.12
C ASP A 2 18.80 -10.22 -2.02
N PRO A 3 17.80 -9.31 -1.90
CA PRO A 3 16.83 -9.36 -0.82
C PRO A 3 15.76 -10.42 -1.10
N ASP A 4 15.29 -11.07 -0.05
CA ASP A 4 14.14 -11.99 -0.10
C ASP A 4 12.79 -11.28 -0.23
N GLY A 5 12.73 -10.03 0.15
CA GLY A 5 11.58 -9.14 0.03
C GLY A 5 11.95 -7.69 0.29
N VAL A 6 11.11 -6.78 -0.11
CA VAL A 6 11.31 -5.34 0.05
C VAL A 6 10.11 -4.70 0.75
N PHE A 7 10.39 -3.99 1.82
CA PHE A 7 9.40 -3.19 2.54
C PHE A 7 9.58 -1.72 2.20
N LEU A 8 8.54 -1.10 1.65
CA LEU A 8 8.52 0.33 1.33
C LEU A 8 7.87 1.08 2.51
N SER A 9 8.69 1.75 3.27
CA SER A 9 8.26 2.45 4.47
C SER A 9 7.44 3.72 4.20
N ASN A 10 6.85 4.25 5.26
CA ASN A 10 6.25 5.58 5.25
C ASN A 10 7.32 6.68 5.06
N GLY A 11 6.85 7.86 4.72
CA GLY A 11 7.66 9.06 4.56
C GLY A 11 6.77 10.28 4.31
N PRO A 12 7.30 11.49 4.44
CA PRO A 12 6.55 12.72 4.22
C PRO A 12 6.54 13.15 2.75
N GLY A 13 5.59 14.01 2.41
CA GLY A 13 5.58 14.78 1.18
C GLY A 13 4.77 14.17 0.05
N ASP A 14 4.92 14.79 -1.11
CA ASP A 14 4.30 14.37 -2.37
C ASP A 14 5.08 13.18 -2.96
N PRO A 15 4.42 12.06 -3.28
CA PRO A 15 5.09 10.90 -3.87
C PRO A 15 5.47 11.11 -5.34
N GLU A 16 4.77 11.96 -6.08
CA GLU A 16 4.92 12.08 -7.54
C GLU A 16 6.34 12.49 -7.98
N PRO A 17 7.05 13.43 -7.30
CA PRO A 17 8.41 13.80 -7.69
C PRO A 17 9.48 12.75 -7.35
N CYS A 18 9.14 11.64 -6.73
CA CYS A 18 10.11 10.60 -6.33
C CYS A 18 10.47 9.65 -7.49
N ASP A 19 10.86 10.20 -8.63
CA ASP A 19 11.12 9.45 -9.86
C ASP A 19 12.12 8.30 -9.69
N TYR A 20 13.19 8.53 -8.92
CA TYR A 20 14.20 7.52 -8.64
C TYR A 20 13.62 6.30 -7.88
N ALA A 21 12.77 6.55 -6.89
CA ALA A 21 12.13 5.49 -6.12
C ALA A 21 11.11 4.72 -6.97
N ILE A 22 10.31 5.43 -7.76
CA ILE A 22 9.34 4.83 -8.69
C ILE A 22 10.03 3.93 -9.69
N SER A 23 11.15 4.38 -10.29
CA SER A 23 11.94 3.59 -11.24
C SER A 23 12.53 2.34 -10.59
N CYS A 24 13.07 2.47 -9.39
CA CYS A 24 13.62 1.36 -8.63
C CYS A 24 12.53 0.30 -8.30
N ILE A 25 11.34 0.74 -7.91
CA ILE A 25 10.22 -0.17 -7.64
C ILE A 25 9.79 -0.91 -8.92
N LYS A 26 9.77 -0.24 -10.07
CA LYS A 26 9.49 -0.90 -11.36
C LYS A 26 10.49 -2.02 -11.67
N GLU A 27 11.77 -1.81 -11.41
CA GLU A 27 12.80 -2.85 -11.57
C GLU A 27 12.56 -4.02 -10.62
N MET A 28 12.27 -3.75 -9.35
CA MET A 28 11.96 -4.80 -8.36
C MET A 28 10.72 -5.62 -8.76
N LEU A 29 9.69 -4.96 -9.29
CA LEU A 29 8.49 -5.63 -9.81
C LEU A 29 8.81 -6.53 -11.00
N SER A 30 9.73 -6.12 -11.88
CA SER A 30 10.15 -6.94 -13.02
C SER A 30 10.90 -8.21 -12.58
N LEU A 31 11.60 -8.16 -11.46
CA LEU A 31 12.28 -9.30 -10.83
C LEU A 31 11.36 -10.17 -9.97
N ASN A 32 10.09 -9.77 -9.84
CA ASN A 32 9.08 -10.47 -9.03
C ASN A 32 9.46 -10.64 -7.54
N ILE A 33 10.22 -9.70 -7.00
CA ILE A 33 10.57 -9.67 -5.58
C ILE A 33 9.30 -9.36 -4.77
N PRO A 34 9.02 -10.09 -3.67
CA PRO A 34 7.91 -9.73 -2.77
C PRO A 34 8.03 -8.31 -2.23
N ILE A 35 6.99 -7.50 -2.42
CA ILE A 35 6.96 -6.09 -1.99
C ILE A 35 5.73 -5.83 -1.12
N PHE A 36 5.94 -5.15 0.01
CA PHE A 36 4.88 -4.57 0.83
C PHE A 36 5.18 -3.09 1.07
N GLY A 37 4.22 -2.21 0.74
CA GLY A 37 4.35 -0.76 0.93
C GLY A 37 3.29 -0.19 1.87
N ILE A 38 3.70 0.74 2.74
CA ILE A 38 2.78 1.46 3.62
C ILE A 38 2.87 2.98 3.42
N CYS A 39 1.76 3.67 3.55
CA CYS A 39 1.63 5.12 3.45
C CYS A 39 2.31 5.67 2.17
N LEU A 40 3.45 6.35 2.27
CA LEU A 40 4.23 6.79 1.11
C LEU A 40 4.62 5.60 0.21
N GLY A 41 5.03 4.47 0.80
CA GLY A 41 5.37 3.25 0.06
C GLY A 41 4.20 2.67 -0.73
N HIS A 42 2.97 2.77 -0.21
CA HIS A 42 1.74 2.43 -0.94
C HIS A 42 1.56 3.33 -2.17
N GLN A 43 1.72 4.64 -1.99
CA GLN A 43 1.57 5.60 -3.09
C GLN A 43 2.63 5.40 -4.18
N LEU A 44 3.88 5.15 -3.77
CA LEU A 44 4.98 4.88 -4.71
C LEU A 44 4.76 3.57 -5.48
N LEU A 45 4.25 2.52 -4.82
CA LEU A 45 3.89 1.27 -5.50
C LEU A 45 2.77 1.49 -6.52
N ALA A 46 1.76 2.29 -6.18
CA ALA A 46 0.69 2.65 -7.11
C ALA A 46 1.22 3.40 -8.33
N LEU A 47 2.09 4.40 -8.12
CA LEU A 47 2.73 5.16 -9.21
C LEU A 47 3.59 4.25 -10.10
N ALA A 48 4.37 3.36 -9.52
CA ALA A 48 5.18 2.37 -10.25
C ALA A 48 4.32 1.39 -11.06
N SER A 49 3.08 1.18 -10.67
CA SER A 49 2.11 0.30 -11.34
C SER A 49 1.30 1.00 -12.44
N GLY A 50 1.48 2.31 -12.62
CA GLY A 50 0.82 3.11 -13.66
C GLY A 50 -0.37 3.93 -13.18
N ALA A 51 -0.75 3.88 -11.91
CA ALA A 51 -1.75 4.77 -11.33
C ALA A 51 -1.17 6.17 -11.07
N LYS A 52 -2.02 7.12 -10.75
CA LYS A 52 -1.65 8.48 -10.35
C LYS A 52 -2.12 8.76 -8.94
N THR A 53 -1.44 9.69 -8.28
CA THR A 53 -1.83 10.21 -6.98
C THR A 53 -2.43 11.60 -7.11
N GLU A 54 -3.19 12.01 -6.11
CA GLU A 54 -3.79 13.35 -6.03
C GLU A 54 -3.76 13.85 -4.59
N LYS A 55 -3.68 15.18 -4.45
CA LYS A 55 -3.72 15.83 -3.15
C LYS A 55 -5.16 15.83 -2.63
N MET A 56 -5.32 15.39 -1.38
CA MET A 56 -6.61 15.43 -0.70
C MET A 56 -6.91 16.84 -0.19
N LYS A 57 -8.19 17.18 -0.10
CA LYS A 57 -8.61 18.47 0.43
C LYS A 57 -8.24 18.64 1.91
N PHE A 58 -8.40 17.58 2.72
CA PHE A 58 -8.14 17.60 4.16
C PHE A 58 -7.13 16.55 4.63
N GLY A 59 -6.93 15.49 3.86
CA GLY A 59 -6.15 14.33 4.26
C GLY A 59 -6.84 13.46 5.32
N HIS A 60 -6.14 12.44 5.78
CA HIS A 60 -6.56 11.57 6.87
C HIS A 60 -5.53 11.63 7.99
N HIS A 61 -5.95 12.02 9.19
CA HIS A 61 -5.08 12.18 10.36
C HIS A 61 -5.81 11.68 11.60
N GLY A 62 -5.35 10.57 12.16
CA GLY A 62 -5.95 10.00 13.37
C GLY A 62 -5.79 8.49 13.47
N ALA A 63 -6.19 7.94 14.61
CA ALA A 63 -6.06 6.53 14.94
C ALA A 63 -7.40 5.78 15.04
N ASN A 64 -8.45 6.34 14.46
CA ASN A 64 -9.81 5.80 14.50
C ASN A 64 -10.47 5.77 13.11
N HIS A 65 -9.68 5.55 12.08
CA HIS A 65 -10.14 5.60 10.69
C HIS A 65 -10.60 4.21 10.22
N PRO A 66 -11.91 4.02 9.95
CA PRO A 66 -12.44 2.73 9.51
C PRO A 66 -12.14 2.48 8.03
N VAL A 67 -11.63 1.30 7.75
CA VAL A 67 -11.28 0.83 6.40
C VAL A 67 -11.93 -0.52 6.17
N ILE A 68 -12.56 -0.69 5.02
CA ILE A 68 -13.19 -1.95 4.63
C ILE A 68 -12.29 -2.74 3.67
N ASP A 69 -12.10 -4.02 3.93
CA ASP A 69 -11.59 -4.99 2.96
C ASP A 69 -12.67 -5.25 1.91
N THR A 70 -12.38 -4.94 0.66
CA THR A 70 -13.35 -5.02 -0.44
C THR A 70 -13.77 -6.44 -0.79
N LYS A 71 -12.95 -7.43 -0.44
CA LYS A 71 -13.21 -8.85 -0.71
C LYS A 71 -14.02 -9.53 0.41
N SER A 72 -13.60 -9.34 1.66
CA SER A 72 -14.22 -9.99 2.81
C SER A 72 -15.38 -9.20 3.43
N GLY A 73 -15.40 -7.87 3.21
CA GLY A 73 -16.34 -6.96 3.87
C GLY A 73 -16.00 -6.66 5.33
N VAL A 74 -14.86 -7.16 5.82
CA VAL A 74 -14.41 -6.89 7.21
C VAL A 74 -13.95 -5.45 7.32
N VAL A 75 -14.35 -4.79 8.40
CA VAL A 75 -13.94 -3.41 8.72
C VAL A 75 -12.84 -3.44 9.77
N TYR A 76 -11.76 -2.70 9.48
CA TYR A 76 -10.62 -2.52 10.38
C TYR A 76 -10.52 -1.07 10.83
N ILE A 77 -10.19 -0.86 12.09
CA ILE A 77 -9.85 0.48 12.60
C ILE A 77 -8.36 0.68 12.42
N THR A 78 -7.99 1.80 11.79
CA THR A 78 -6.61 2.05 11.36
C THR A 78 -6.11 3.42 11.80
N SER A 79 -4.79 3.52 11.91
CA SER A 79 -4.07 4.79 12.06
C SER A 79 -3.75 5.36 10.68
N GLN A 80 -4.02 6.64 10.47
CA GLN A 80 -3.84 7.34 9.20
C GLN A 80 -3.08 8.65 9.42
N ASN A 81 -2.14 8.96 8.55
CA ASN A 81 -1.45 10.24 8.52
C ASN A 81 -0.91 10.52 7.12
N HIS A 82 -1.77 11.03 6.24
CA HIS A 82 -1.38 11.35 4.85
C HIS A 82 -2.26 12.44 4.24
N GLY A 83 -1.71 13.18 3.30
CA GLY A 83 -2.39 14.24 2.55
C GLY A 83 -2.60 13.93 1.07
N PHE A 84 -2.12 12.78 0.59
CA PHE A 84 -2.28 12.33 -0.79
C PHE A 84 -2.98 10.97 -0.81
N THR A 85 -3.67 10.69 -1.91
CA THR A 85 -4.33 9.40 -2.16
C THR A 85 -4.11 8.95 -3.59
N VAL A 86 -4.28 7.66 -3.85
CA VAL A 86 -4.28 7.12 -5.21
C VAL A 86 -5.61 7.46 -5.89
N ASN A 87 -5.53 8.05 -7.10
CA ASN A 87 -6.72 8.37 -7.89
C ASN A 87 -7.31 7.10 -8.49
N GLU A 88 -8.48 6.70 -8.04
CA GLU A 88 -9.15 5.45 -8.45
C GLU A 88 -9.38 5.36 -9.96
N LYS A 89 -9.67 6.48 -10.62
CA LYS A 89 -9.92 6.53 -12.08
C LYS A 89 -8.69 6.18 -12.91
N THR A 90 -7.50 6.24 -12.32
CA THR A 90 -6.23 5.98 -13.00
C THR A 90 -5.67 4.58 -12.74
N VAL A 91 -6.33 3.80 -11.89
CA VAL A 91 -5.85 2.46 -11.49
C VAL A 91 -5.94 1.50 -12.69
N PRO A 92 -4.81 0.88 -13.11
CA PRO A 92 -4.82 -0.07 -14.23
C PRO A 92 -5.55 -1.38 -13.89
N ASN A 93 -5.96 -2.12 -14.93
CA ASN A 93 -6.70 -3.38 -14.77
C ASN A 93 -5.93 -4.49 -14.04
N GLN A 94 -4.59 -4.50 -14.11
CA GLN A 94 -3.76 -5.47 -13.40
C GLN A 94 -3.65 -5.20 -11.90
N VAL A 95 -4.14 -4.06 -11.43
CA VAL A 95 -4.13 -3.68 -10.00
C VAL A 95 -5.52 -3.92 -9.42
N THR A 96 -5.58 -4.62 -8.30
CA THR A 96 -6.81 -4.84 -7.52
C THR A 96 -6.85 -3.87 -6.35
N ILE A 97 -7.95 -3.17 -6.18
CA ILE A 97 -8.21 -2.36 -4.98
C ILE A 97 -8.66 -3.31 -3.88
N THR A 98 -7.90 -3.39 -2.80
CA THR A 98 -8.15 -4.34 -1.70
C THR A 98 -8.86 -3.72 -0.51
N HIS A 99 -8.66 -2.43 -0.28
CA HIS A 99 -9.24 -1.72 0.86
C HIS A 99 -9.70 -0.33 0.45
N LYS A 100 -10.78 0.14 1.08
CA LYS A 100 -11.33 1.48 0.92
C LYS A 100 -11.68 2.13 2.25
N SER A 101 -11.54 3.45 2.33
CA SER A 101 -12.00 4.24 3.46
C SER A 101 -13.54 4.23 3.53
N LEU A 102 -14.10 4.04 4.73
CA LEU A 102 -15.53 4.21 4.94
C LEU A 102 -15.96 5.67 5.06
N PHE A 103 -15.02 6.60 5.23
CA PHE A 103 -15.35 8.02 5.32
C PHE A 103 -15.58 8.66 3.94
N ASP A 104 -14.75 8.33 2.95
CA ASP A 104 -14.77 9.02 1.67
C ASP A 104 -14.55 8.09 0.45
N GLN A 105 -14.51 6.78 0.67
CA GLN A 105 -14.28 5.76 -0.36
C GLN A 105 -12.91 5.85 -1.05
N SER A 106 -11.98 6.64 -0.55
CA SER A 106 -10.62 6.67 -1.08
C SER A 106 -9.92 5.31 -0.97
N ILE A 107 -9.01 5.04 -1.89
CA ILE A 107 -8.24 3.79 -1.91
C ILE A 107 -7.34 3.72 -0.68
N GLN A 108 -7.42 2.59 0.03
CA GLN A 108 -6.64 2.30 1.22
C GLN A 108 -5.71 1.10 1.06
N GLY A 109 -5.84 0.35 0.00
CA GLY A 109 -4.97 -0.78 -0.29
C GLY A 109 -5.08 -1.23 -1.74
N ILE A 110 -3.96 -1.72 -2.28
CA ILE A 110 -3.89 -2.32 -3.61
C ILE A 110 -3.06 -3.60 -3.59
N GLU A 111 -3.31 -4.45 -4.58
CA GLU A 111 -2.54 -5.67 -4.86
C GLU A 111 -2.33 -5.78 -6.36
N LEU A 112 -1.12 -6.16 -6.78
CA LEU A 112 -0.80 -6.45 -8.18
C LEU A 112 -1.05 -7.94 -8.44
N LYS A 113 -2.01 -8.25 -9.32
CA LYS A 113 -2.48 -9.62 -9.60
C LYS A 113 -1.39 -10.56 -10.08
N ASP A 114 -0.46 -10.06 -10.93
CA ASP A 114 0.57 -10.85 -11.58
C ASP A 114 1.95 -10.69 -10.92
N LYS A 115 2.00 -10.01 -9.78
CA LYS A 115 3.23 -9.74 -9.04
C LYS A 115 3.02 -10.04 -7.56
N ASN A 116 4.10 -10.32 -6.86
CA ASN A 116 4.07 -10.56 -5.43
C ASN A 116 4.17 -9.23 -4.66
N ALA A 117 3.23 -8.31 -4.93
CA ALA A 117 3.27 -6.95 -4.38
C ALA A 117 1.89 -6.50 -3.92
N PHE A 118 1.85 -5.88 -2.74
CA PHE A 118 0.64 -5.28 -2.18
C PHE A 118 1.00 -4.09 -1.28
N SER A 119 0.02 -3.28 -0.97
CA SER A 119 0.25 -2.09 -0.14
C SER A 119 -0.99 -1.64 0.63
N PHE A 120 -0.75 -0.82 1.64
CA PHE A 120 -1.78 -0.26 2.50
C PHE A 120 -1.49 1.21 2.82
N GLN A 121 -2.50 2.09 2.73
CA GLN A 121 -2.33 3.54 2.94
C GLN A 121 -2.14 3.90 4.40
N GLY A 122 -2.76 3.20 5.31
CA GLY A 122 -2.64 3.44 6.74
C GLY A 122 -1.30 2.95 7.32
N HIS A 123 -1.21 3.00 8.64
CA HIS A 123 -0.02 2.61 9.39
C HIS A 123 -0.29 1.34 10.21
N PRO A 124 -0.09 0.11 9.64
CA PRO A 124 -0.30 -1.13 10.38
C PRO A 124 0.71 -1.35 11.52
N GLU A 125 1.85 -0.64 11.47
CA GLU A 125 2.89 -0.63 12.49
C GLU A 125 2.58 0.27 13.69
N ALA A 126 1.45 0.99 13.68
CA ALA A 126 1.11 1.99 14.70
C ALA A 126 1.23 1.46 16.13
N SER A 127 1.85 2.23 17.00
CA SER A 127 2.01 1.94 18.42
C SER A 127 1.58 3.17 19.23
N PRO A 128 0.72 3.02 20.26
CA PRO A 128 0.23 1.77 20.86
C PRO A 128 -0.87 1.03 20.10
N GLY A 129 -1.33 1.53 19.01
CA GLY A 129 -2.36 0.92 18.18
C GLY A 129 -3.13 1.96 17.37
N PRO A 130 -4.21 1.58 16.66
CA PRO A 130 -4.88 0.26 16.60
C PRO A 130 -4.06 -0.85 15.92
N HIS A 131 -4.35 -2.11 16.27
CA HIS A 131 -3.60 -3.29 15.81
C HIS A 131 -4.38 -4.17 14.83
N ASP A 132 -5.59 -3.78 14.47
CA ASP A 132 -6.51 -4.57 13.64
C ASP A 132 -5.89 -5.03 12.31
N ILE A 133 -5.05 -4.19 11.71
CA ILE A 133 -4.47 -4.41 10.38
C ILE A 133 -3.04 -4.98 10.41
N GLN A 134 -2.51 -5.34 11.57
CA GLN A 134 -1.17 -5.95 11.70
C GLN A 134 -1.03 -7.27 10.92
N LEU A 135 -2.14 -7.94 10.62
CA LEU A 135 -2.16 -9.17 9.80
C LEU A 135 -1.48 -8.99 8.42
N LEU A 136 -1.33 -7.76 7.92
CA LEU A 136 -0.65 -7.49 6.65
C LEU A 136 0.85 -7.80 6.71
N PHE A 137 1.49 -7.66 7.87
CA PHE A 137 2.88 -8.07 8.05
C PHE A 137 3.04 -9.59 7.95
N GLU A 138 2.09 -10.35 8.50
CA GLU A 138 2.07 -11.81 8.37
C GLU A 138 1.88 -12.23 6.92
N GLN A 139 1.02 -11.54 6.18
CA GLN A 139 0.88 -11.77 4.74
C GLN A 139 2.19 -11.56 3.99
N PHE A 140 2.92 -10.49 4.30
CA PHE A 140 4.21 -10.20 3.69
C PHE A 140 5.25 -11.30 3.96
N ILE A 141 5.34 -11.76 5.20
CA ILE A 141 6.23 -12.86 5.57
C ILE A 141 5.86 -14.13 4.80
N ARG A 142 4.58 -14.49 4.74
CA ARG A 142 4.11 -15.66 3.95
C ARG A 142 4.47 -15.54 2.47
N ASN A 143 4.36 -14.34 1.90
CA ASN A 143 4.73 -14.09 0.50
C ASN A 143 6.23 -14.34 0.26
N ILE A 144 7.08 -13.90 1.18
CA ILE A 144 8.54 -14.15 1.13
C ILE A 144 8.83 -15.64 1.23
N GLU A 145 8.25 -16.33 2.20
CA GLU A 145 8.44 -17.77 2.40
C GLU A 145 7.98 -18.60 1.18
N ASN A 146 6.86 -18.22 0.57
CA ASN A 146 6.35 -18.88 -0.62
C ASN A 146 7.23 -18.62 -1.85
N ALA A 147 7.77 -17.42 -2.01
CA ALA A 147 8.70 -17.11 -3.09
C ALA A 147 10.00 -17.91 -2.99
N LYS A 148 10.48 -18.20 -1.79
CA LYS A 148 11.68 -19.02 -1.56
C LYS A 148 11.50 -20.52 -1.88
N LYS A 149 10.27 -21.02 -1.88
CA LYS A 149 9.97 -22.43 -2.16
C LYS A 149 9.95 -22.78 -3.64
N ILE A 150 10.02 -21.79 -4.49
CA ILE A 150 10.06 -21.93 -5.95
C ILE A 150 11.53 -21.92 -6.41
#